data_02ea35b8a5306289780e0b3cf4846a22
#
_entry.id   02ea35b8a5306289780e0b3cf4846a22
#
_cell.length_a   1.000
_cell.length_b   1.000
_cell.length_c   1.000
_cell.angle_alpha   90.00
_cell.angle_beta   90.00
_cell.angle_gamma   90.00
#
_symmetry.space_group_name_H-M   'P 1'
#
loop_
_entity.id
_entity.type
_entity.pdbx_description
1 polymer ?
#
loop_
_entity_poly.entity_id
_entity_poly.type
_entity_poly.pdbx_seq_one_letter_code
_entity_poly.pdbx_strand_id
1 'polypeptide(L)'
;QWNFINTDENGYEYLNPAGKLVKFEKPKCATVFLDDAMSGRGHIWNKTIPILGKHVLMGSGANSYMFEVPQADYISQNYMYGANSYDVKAHNWYLQQWVETGLIGTLALLVFLFWYLVQSARIYRRVNLHESISWVGFGLFAAVLVYMFAGIANDSNVCTAPVFWGMLGLGL
;
A
#
# COMPACT_ATOMS: atom_id res chain seq x y z
N GLN A 1 -0.96 25.02 -16.31
CA GLN A 1 -1.17 24.05 -17.40
C GLN A 1 0.20 23.69 -17.97
N TRP A 2 0.58 22.42 -17.92
CA TRP A 2 1.82 21.91 -18.48
C TRP A 2 1.60 21.67 -19.97
N ASN A 3 2.33 22.35 -20.83
CA ASN A 3 2.28 22.09 -22.26
C ASN A 3 3.35 21.05 -22.62
N PHE A 4 2.97 19.80 -22.71
CA PHE A 4 3.84 18.74 -23.22
C PHE A 4 3.95 18.93 -24.75
N ILE A 5 5.18 19.06 -25.23
CA ILE A 5 5.48 19.27 -26.64
C ILE A 5 5.76 17.93 -27.33
N ASN A 6 6.41 17.01 -26.60
CA ASN A 6 6.78 15.71 -27.13
C ASN A 6 6.74 14.64 -26.04
N THR A 7 6.25 13.45 -26.40
CA THR A 7 6.23 12.29 -25.52
C THR A 7 6.77 11.11 -26.30
N ASP A 8 7.82 10.49 -25.80
CA ASP A 8 8.37 9.25 -26.32
C ASP A 8 8.30 8.15 -25.27
N GLU A 9 8.73 6.93 -25.60
CA GLU A 9 8.76 5.80 -24.68
C GLU A 9 9.66 6.05 -23.45
N ASN A 10 10.60 7.01 -23.54
CA ASN A 10 11.62 7.27 -22.53
C ASN A 10 11.35 8.50 -21.67
N GLY A 11 10.39 9.35 -22.04
CA GLY A 11 10.10 10.55 -21.25
C GLY A 11 9.20 11.58 -21.89
N TYR A 12 9.20 12.74 -21.29
CA TYR A 12 8.36 13.87 -21.66
C TYR A 12 9.20 15.13 -21.86
N GLU A 13 8.92 15.89 -22.90
CA GLU A 13 9.48 17.22 -23.11
C GLU A 13 8.39 18.27 -22.91
N TYR A 14 8.63 19.25 -22.08
CA TYR A 14 7.73 20.34 -21.85
C TYR A 14 8.44 21.70 -21.91
N LEU A 15 7.71 22.72 -22.30
CA LEU A 15 8.20 24.09 -22.28
C LEU A 15 7.92 24.70 -20.90
N ASN A 16 8.97 25.07 -20.17
CA ASN A 16 8.81 25.72 -18.89
C ASN A 16 8.32 27.18 -19.06
N PRO A 17 7.90 27.86 -17.97
CA PRO A 17 7.45 29.25 -18.06
C PRO A 17 8.49 30.25 -18.59
N ALA A 18 9.77 29.87 -18.55
CA ALA A 18 10.89 30.66 -19.09
C ALA A 18 11.16 30.37 -20.59
N GLY A 19 10.33 29.56 -21.25
CA GLY A 19 10.48 29.21 -22.67
C GLY A 19 11.59 28.20 -22.93
N LYS A 20 12.11 27.51 -21.91
CA LYS A 20 13.16 26.49 -22.06
C LYS A 20 12.53 25.09 -22.09
N LEU A 21 12.95 24.28 -23.08
CA LEU A 21 12.62 22.86 -23.14
C LEU A 21 13.31 22.12 -21.99
N VAL A 22 12.53 21.41 -21.20
CA VAL A 22 12.99 20.56 -20.10
C VAL A 22 12.53 19.15 -20.38
N LYS A 23 13.45 18.20 -20.31
CA LYS A 23 13.20 16.77 -20.50
C LYS A 23 13.08 16.09 -19.13
N PHE A 24 12.02 15.31 -18.96
CA PHE A 24 11.84 14.38 -17.84
C PHE A 24 11.91 12.94 -18.31
N GLU A 25 12.70 12.15 -17.66
CA GLU A 25 12.72 10.71 -17.90
C GLU A 25 11.45 10.06 -17.32
N LYS A 26 10.87 9.16 -18.09
CA LYS A 26 9.74 8.37 -17.61
C LYS A 26 10.17 7.48 -16.44
N PRO A 27 9.44 7.47 -15.32
CA PRO A 27 9.78 6.61 -14.21
C PRO A 27 9.71 5.13 -14.61
N LYS A 28 10.62 4.31 -14.07
CA LYS A 28 10.59 2.87 -14.26
C LYS A 28 9.39 2.29 -13.52
N CYS A 29 8.41 1.78 -14.26
CA CYS A 29 7.25 1.08 -13.73
C CYS A 29 7.36 -0.40 -14.05
N ALA A 30 6.86 -1.25 -13.15
CA ALA A 30 6.64 -2.65 -13.45
C ALA A 30 5.36 -2.80 -14.31
N THR A 31 5.23 -3.90 -15.01
CA THR A 31 4.03 -4.25 -15.80
C THR A 31 3.39 -5.52 -15.26
N VAL A 32 3.24 -5.59 -13.94
CA VAL A 32 2.70 -6.78 -13.25
C VAL A 32 1.18 -6.74 -13.18
N PHE A 33 0.63 -5.55 -12.98
CA PHE A 33 -0.80 -5.34 -12.85
C PHE A 33 -1.35 -4.52 -14.03
N LEU A 34 -2.62 -4.75 -14.36
CA LEU A 34 -3.35 -3.82 -15.23
C LEU A 34 -3.50 -2.48 -14.50
N ASP A 35 -3.22 -1.37 -15.16
CA ASP A 35 -3.25 -0.05 -14.53
C ASP A 35 -4.64 0.28 -13.95
N ASP A 36 -5.71 -0.14 -14.63
CA ASP A 36 -7.10 0.05 -14.18
C ASP A 36 -7.52 -0.89 -13.05
N ALA A 37 -6.69 -1.89 -12.71
CA ALA A 37 -7.04 -2.87 -11.68
C ALA A 37 -7.33 -2.20 -10.35
N MET A 38 -8.42 -2.63 -9.69
CA MET A 38 -8.84 -2.15 -8.37
C MET A 38 -8.96 -0.62 -8.30
N SER A 39 -9.62 -0.01 -9.29
CA SER A 39 -9.83 1.43 -9.39
C SER A 39 -8.53 2.24 -9.52
N GLY A 40 -7.62 1.81 -10.38
CA GLY A 40 -6.36 2.49 -10.67
C GLY A 40 -5.21 2.14 -9.71
N ARG A 41 -5.43 1.32 -8.69
CA ARG A 41 -4.38 0.91 -7.75
C ARG A 41 -3.27 0.10 -8.42
N GLY A 42 -3.60 -0.63 -9.51
CA GLY A 42 -2.61 -1.34 -10.32
C GLY A 42 -1.49 -0.43 -10.81
N HIS A 43 -1.81 0.78 -11.25
CA HIS A 43 -0.84 1.79 -11.65
C HIS A 43 0.10 2.19 -10.50
N ILE A 44 -0.44 2.44 -9.29
CA ILE A 44 0.35 2.78 -8.10
C ILE A 44 1.26 1.61 -7.72
N TRP A 45 0.77 0.37 -7.75
CA TRP A 45 1.55 -0.82 -7.43
C TRP A 45 2.67 -1.06 -8.45
N ASN A 46 2.40 -0.84 -9.74
CA ASN A 46 3.42 -0.92 -10.79
C ASN A 46 4.56 0.08 -10.58
N LYS A 47 4.30 1.27 -10.03
CA LYS A 47 5.32 2.24 -9.62
C LYS A 47 6.04 1.84 -8.34
N THR A 48 5.34 1.17 -7.42
CA THR A 48 5.88 0.78 -6.11
C THR A 48 6.85 -0.40 -6.22
N ILE A 49 6.55 -1.40 -7.05
CA ILE A 49 7.34 -2.63 -7.15
C ILE A 49 8.84 -2.36 -7.42
N PRO A 50 9.23 -1.49 -8.36
CA PRO A 50 10.65 -1.24 -8.63
C PRO A 50 11.42 -0.63 -7.46
N ILE A 51 10.76 0.10 -6.56
CA ILE A 51 11.41 0.73 -5.42
C ILE A 51 11.57 -0.21 -4.22
N LEU A 52 10.81 -1.33 -4.16
CA LEU A 52 10.93 -2.31 -3.07
C LEU A 52 12.35 -2.86 -2.92
N GLY A 53 13.08 -3.01 -4.03
CA GLY A 53 14.46 -3.46 -4.02
C GLY A 53 15.43 -2.54 -3.29
N LYS A 54 15.11 -1.26 -3.14
CA LYS A 54 15.91 -0.30 -2.37
C LYS A 54 15.72 -0.46 -0.86
N HIS A 55 14.58 -0.99 -0.45
CA HIS A 55 14.13 -1.08 0.94
C HIS A 55 14.12 -2.55 1.46
N VAL A 56 15.14 -3.34 1.09
CA VAL A 56 15.21 -4.75 1.51
C VAL A 56 15.57 -4.89 3.00
N LEU A 57 16.55 -4.14 3.48
CA LEU A 57 16.99 -4.22 4.88
C LEU A 57 16.26 -3.23 5.77
N MET A 58 16.24 -1.97 5.35
CA MET A 58 15.62 -0.88 6.09
C MET A 58 14.66 -0.13 5.17
N GLY A 59 13.54 0.30 5.73
CA GLY A 59 12.61 1.21 5.04
C GLY A 59 13.09 2.65 5.07
N SER A 60 12.33 3.50 4.41
CA SER A 60 12.58 4.95 4.34
C SER A 60 12.05 5.72 5.56
N GLY A 61 11.33 5.06 6.46
CA GLY A 61 10.72 5.65 7.64
C GLY A 61 9.18 5.77 7.54
N ALA A 62 8.55 5.98 8.67
CA ALA A 62 7.09 6.09 8.72
C ALA A 62 6.59 7.28 7.90
N ASN A 63 5.52 7.05 7.14
CA ASN A 63 4.87 8.05 6.29
C ASN A 63 5.77 8.67 5.19
N SER A 64 6.83 7.98 4.81
CA SER A 64 7.79 8.44 3.79
C SER A 64 7.43 8.02 2.37
N TYR A 65 6.42 7.17 2.20
CA TYR A 65 6.04 6.57 0.92
C TYR A 65 5.96 7.59 -0.24
N MET A 66 5.32 8.75 -0.01
CA MET A 66 5.15 9.78 -1.05
C MET A 66 6.46 10.37 -1.57
N PHE A 67 7.54 10.28 -0.80
CA PHE A 67 8.87 10.78 -1.20
C PHE A 67 9.69 9.72 -1.95
N GLU A 68 9.32 8.46 -1.81
CA GLU A 68 10.02 7.33 -2.43
C GLU A 68 9.41 6.94 -3.77
N VAL A 69 8.08 7.04 -3.90
CA VAL A 69 7.40 6.70 -5.14
C VAL A 69 7.64 7.76 -6.22
N PRO A 70 7.92 7.35 -7.47
CA PRO A 70 8.13 8.30 -8.55
C PRO A 70 6.87 9.12 -8.83
N GLN A 71 6.93 10.44 -8.59
CA GLN A 71 5.84 11.39 -8.84
C GLN A 71 5.89 12.03 -10.24
N ALA A 72 6.93 11.75 -11.03
CA ALA A 72 7.18 12.43 -12.32
C ALA A 72 6.37 11.87 -13.50
N ASP A 73 5.47 10.94 -13.26
CA ASP A 73 4.57 10.39 -14.31
C ASP A 73 3.29 11.22 -14.43
N TYR A 74 3.45 12.48 -14.80
CA TYR A 74 2.35 13.44 -14.86
C TYR A 74 1.25 13.08 -15.86
N ILE A 75 1.59 12.40 -16.96
CA ILE A 75 0.61 12.05 -18.00
C ILE A 75 -0.29 10.94 -17.48
N SER A 76 0.29 9.85 -16.99
CA SER A 76 -0.50 8.73 -16.46
C SER A 76 -1.29 9.14 -15.22
N GLN A 77 -0.70 9.95 -14.33
CA GLN A 77 -1.41 10.47 -13.16
C GLN A 77 -2.59 11.37 -13.55
N ASN A 78 -2.38 12.28 -14.51
CA ASN A 78 -3.46 13.15 -14.96
C ASN A 78 -4.59 12.37 -15.66
N TYR A 79 -4.24 11.32 -16.41
CA TYR A 79 -5.21 10.44 -17.05
C TYR A 79 -6.03 9.63 -16.03
N MET A 80 -5.36 9.05 -15.03
CA MET A 80 -5.97 8.15 -14.05
C MET A 80 -6.72 8.90 -12.93
N TYR A 81 -6.19 10.01 -12.45
CA TYR A 81 -6.64 10.66 -11.21
C TYR A 81 -6.96 12.15 -11.35
N GLY A 82 -6.74 12.73 -12.52
CA GLY A 82 -6.91 14.15 -12.79
C GLY A 82 -5.69 15.03 -12.48
N ALA A 83 -5.77 16.28 -12.88
CA ALA A 83 -4.68 17.24 -12.76
C ALA A 83 -4.29 17.45 -11.28
N ASN A 84 -2.98 17.54 -11.02
CA ASN A 84 -2.38 17.79 -9.69
C ASN A 84 -2.62 16.69 -8.65
N SER A 85 -2.82 15.45 -9.06
CA SER A 85 -2.82 14.29 -8.15
C SER A 85 -1.39 13.85 -7.84
N TYR A 86 -1.19 13.34 -6.61
CA TYR A 86 0.07 12.76 -6.15
C TYR A 86 -0.20 11.42 -5.49
N ASP A 87 0.70 10.47 -5.73
CA ASP A 87 0.64 9.16 -5.09
C ASP A 87 1.20 9.28 -3.65
N VAL A 88 0.34 9.59 -2.70
CA VAL A 88 0.71 9.76 -1.30
C VAL A 88 0.75 8.46 -0.51
N LYS A 89 0.08 7.41 -1.03
CA LYS A 89 -0.06 6.10 -0.40
C LYS A 89 -0.10 4.98 -1.42
N ALA A 90 0.34 3.79 -1.02
CA ALA A 90 0.34 2.60 -1.87
C ALA A 90 -1.07 2.02 -2.11
N HIS A 91 -2.06 2.38 -1.30
CA HIS A 91 -3.36 1.71 -1.27
C HIS A 91 -3.25 0.18 -1.15
N ASN A 92 -2.21 -0.24 -0.46
CA ASN A 92 -1.90 -1.61 -0.07
C ASN A 92 -1.03 -1.53 1.18
N TRP A 93 -1.58 -1.94 2.32
CA TRP A 93 -0.89 -1.84 3.61
C TRP A 93 0.46 -2.55 3.62
N TYR A 94 0.55 -3.72 2.99
CA TYR A 94 1.78 -4.53 2.99
C TYR A 94 2.87 -3.91 2.12
N LEU A 95 2.54 -3.39 0.94
CA LEU A 95 3.50 -2.70 0.07
C LEU A 95 3.99 -1.41 0.72
N GLN A 96 3.08 -0.64 1.31
CA GLN A 96 3.45 0.58 2.03
C GLN A 96 4.35 0.27 3.22
N GLN A 97 3.99 -0.75 4.02
CA GLN A 97 4.81 -1.21 5.14
C GLN A 97 6.22 -1.62 4.69
N TRP A 98 6.35 -2.30 3.54
CA TRP A 98 7.67 -2.66 3.01
C TRP A 98 8.50 -1.43 2.67
N VAL A 99 7.97 -0.43 1.98
CA VAL A 99 8.69 0.81 1.68
C VAL A 99 9.09 1.53 2.97
N GLU A 100 8.20 1.61 3.96
CA GLU A 100 8.41 2.40 5.18
C GLU A 100 9.29 1.71 6.23
N THR A 101 9.17 0.39 6.42
CA THR A 101 9.91 -0.35 7.46
C THR A 101 10.93 -1.36 6.92
N GLY A 102 10.95 -1.56 5.62
CA GLY A 102 11.79 -2.55 4.94
C GLY A 102 11.16 -3.95 4.94
N LEU A 103 11.78 -4.85 4.19
CA LEU A 103 11.33 -6.24 4.08
C LEU A 103 11.37 -6.96 5.43
N ILE A 104 12.40 -6.71 6.25
CA ILE A 104 12.55 -7.36 7.57
C ILE A 104 11.39 -6.97 8.47
N GLY A 105 11.04 -5.68 8.56
CA GLY A 105 9.91 -5.19 9.34
C GLY A 105 8.57 -5.75 8.85
N THR A 106 8.39 -5.80 7.54
CA THR A 106 7.19 -6.37 6.92
C THR A 106 7.07 -7.87 7.18
N LEU A 107 8.16 -8.63 7.06
CA LEU A 107 8.16 -10.05 7.40
C LEU A 107 7.86 -10.30 8.88
N ALA A 108 8.43 -9.50 9.78
CA ALA A 108 8.12 -9.60 11.21
C ALA A 108 6.62 -9.37 11.49
N LEU A 109 6.02 -8.36 10.84
CA LEU A 109 4.57 -8.12 10.90
C LEU A 109 3.78 -9.32 10.38
N LEU A 110 4.13 -9.86 9.22
CA LEU A 110 3.44 -11.00 8.61
C LEU A 110 3.54 -12.26 9.48
N VAL A 111 4.72 -12.54 10.04
CA VAL A 111 4.93 -13.66 10.97
C VAL A 111 4.08 -13.49 12.23
N PHE A 112 4.03 -12.27 12.78
CA PHE A 112 3.19 -11.95 13.94
C PHE A 112 1.70 -12.16 13.65
N LEU A 113 1.21 -11.65 12.52
CA LEU A 113 -0.18 -11.83 12.11
C LEU A 113 -0.51 -13.30 11.85
N PHE A 114 0.38 -14.03 11.19
CA PHE A 114 0.22 -15.46 10.96
C PHE A 114 0.18 -16.25 12.28
N TRP A 115 1.08 -15.93 13.22
CA TRP A 115 1.07 -16.53 14.56
C TRP A 115 -0.27 -16.27 15.27
N TYR A 116 -0.77 -15.04 15.23
CA TYR A 116 -2.10 -14.70 15.76
C TYR A 116 -3.19 -15.57 15.16
N LEU A 117 -3.24 -15.71 13.84
CA LEU A 117 -4.23 -16.54 13.15
C LEU A 117 -4.19 -17.99 13.59
N VAL A 118 -2.98 -18.55 13.72
CA VAL A 118 -2.80 -19.94 14.18
C VAL A 118 -3.27 -20.12 15.62
N GLN A 119 -2.93 -19.19 16.51
CA GLN A 119 -3.34 -19.29 17.92
C GLN A 119 -4.86 -19.12 18.07
N SER A 120 -5.44 -18.12 17.45
CA SER A 120 -6.91 -17.92 17.43
C SER A 120 -7.64 -19.13 16.86
N ALA A 121 -7.17 -19.69 15.74
CA ALA A 121 -7.76 -20.89 15.16
C ALA A 121 -7.67 -22.12 16.10
N ARG A 122 -6.57 -22.26 16.87
CA ARG A 122 -6.44 -23.33 17.87
C ARG A 122 -7.41 -23.15 19.03
N ILE A 123 -7.58 -21.92 19.51
CA ILE A 123 -8.50 -21.59 20.60
C ILE A 123 -9.93 -21.88 20.13
N TYR A 124 -10.37 -21.30 19.01
CA TYR A 124 -11.76 -21.41 18.57
C TYR A 124 -12.17 -22.80 18.08
N ARG A 125 -11.25 -23.69 17.73
CA ARG A 125 -11.55 -25.11 17.48
C ARG A 125 -11.95 -25.89 18.73
N ARG A 126 -11.60 -25.39 19.91
CA ARG A 126 -11.81 -26.09 21.21
C ARG A 126 -12.89 -25.40 22.07
N VAL A 127 -13.32 -24.23 21.69
CA VAL A 127 -14.26 -23.44 22.47
C VAL A 127 -15.68 -23.93 22.23
N ASN A 128 -16.46 -23.96 23.32
CA ASN A 128 -17.88 -24.30 23.27
C ASN A 128 -18.67 -23.06 22.80
N LEU A 129 -19.22 -23.12 21.61
CA LEU A 129 -20.01 -22.02 21.01
C LEU A 129 -21.35 -21.75 21.68
N HIS A 130 -21.71 -22.48 22.74
CA HIS A 130 -22.92 -22.19 23.53
C HIS A 130 -22.74 -21.04 24.53
N GLU A 131 -21.50 -20.61 24.76
CA GLU A 131 -21.21 -19.49 25.67
C GLU A 131 -21.16 -18.16 24.90
N SER A 132 -21.85 -17.13 25.42
CA SER A 132 -21.91 -15.80 24.79
C SER A 132 -20.56 -15.17 24.58
N ILE A 133 -19.60 -15.39 25.50
CA ILE A 133 -18.24 -14.86 25.40
C ILE A 133 -17.49 -15.42 24.19
N SER A 134 -17.77 -16.66 23.81
CA SER A 134 -17.15 -17.31 22.65
C SER A 134 -17.54 -16.66 21.34
N TRP A 135 -18.76 -16.16 21.22
CA TRP A 135 -19.23 -15.41 20.04
C TRP A 135 -18.54 -14.05 19.92
N VAL A 136 -18.30 -13.38 21.06
CA VAL A 136 -17.56 -12.11 21.06
C VAL A 136 -16.13 -12.34 20.56
N GLY A 137 -15.45 -13.34 21.08
CA GLY A 137 -14.10 -13.67 20.65
C GLY A 137 -14.02 -14.07 19.17
N PHE A 138 -14.97 -14.88 18.68
CA PHE A 138 -15.06 -15.24 17.27
C PHE A 138 -15.34 -14.01 16.38
N GLY A 139 -16.18 -13.09 16.84
CA GLY A 139 -16.44 -11.82 16.16
C GLY A 139 -15.17 -10.95 16.04
N LEU A 140 -14.37 -10.86 17.10
CA LEU A 140 -13.08 -10.15 17.09
C LEU A 140 -12.09 -10.79 16.11
N PHE A 141 -11.98 -12.11 16.14
CA PHE A 141 -11.15 -12.85 15.19
C PHE A 141 -11.56 -12.60 13.73
N ALA A 142 -12.86 -12.69 13.43
CA ALA A 142 -13.39 -12.43 12.11
C ALA A 142 -13.10 -10.98 11.66
N ALA A 143 -13.26 -10.00 12.55
CA ALA A 143 -12.97 -8.60 12.28
C ALA A 143 -11.48 -8.37 11.95
N VAL A 144 -10.56 -9.03 12.68
CA VAL A 144 -9.11 -8.99 12.38
C VAL A 144 -8.83 -9.59 11.01
N LEU A 145 -9.44 -10.73 10.66
CA LEU A 145 -9.30 -11.34 9.34
C LEU A 145 -9.75 -10.38 8.22
N VAL A 146 -10.93 -9.79 8.37
CA VAL A 146 -11.47 -8.85 7.39
C VAL A 146 -10.54 -7.65 7.21
N TYR A 147 -10.00 -7.11 8.31
CA TYR A 147 -9.05 -6.01 8.23
C TYR A 147 -7.75 -6.39 7.49
N MET A 148 -7.21 -7.58 7.75
CA MET A 148 -6.03 -8.09 7.05
C MET A 148 -6.29 -8.24 5.55
N PHE A 149 -7.45 -8.77 5.15
CA PHE A 149 -7.84 -8.86 3.75
C PHE A 149 -8.05 -7.48 3.12
N ALA A 150 -8.71 -6.57 3.82
CA ALA A 150 -8.90 -5.20 3.35
C ALA A 150 -7.56 -4.48 3.13
N GLY A 151 -6.53 -4.80 3.92
CA GLY A 151 -5.19 -4.26 3.79
C GLY A 151 -4.48 -4.61 2.47
N ILE A 152 -4.95 -5.61 1.71
CA ILE A 152 -4.42 -5.91 0.37
C ILE A 152 -4.75 -4.78 -0.61
N ALA A 153 -5.88 -4.13 -0.44
CA ALA A 153 -6.37 -3.09 -1.34
C ALA A 153 -6.59 -1.73 -0.67
N ASN A 154 -6.24 -1.59 0.60
CA ASN A 154 -6.39 -0.35 1.35
C ASN A 154 -5.18 -0.11 2.27
N ASP A 155 -5.02 1.15 2.64
CA ASP A 155 -4.02 1.56 3.62
C ASP A 155 -4.53 1.32 5.04
N SER A 156 -3.60 1.10 5.96
CA SER A 156 -3.87 1.29 7.38
C SER A 156 -3.98 2.79 7.68
N ASN A 157 -5.03 3.19 8.35
CA ASN A 157 -5.25 4.60 8.69
C ASN A 157 -5.41 4.81 10.19
N VAL A 158 -5.22 6.07 10.62
CA VAL A 158 -5.21 6.47 12.04
C VAL A 158 -6.54 6.18 12.73
N CYS A 159 -7.67 6.18 12.02
CA CYS A 159 -8.98 5.93 12.61
C CYS A 159 -9.24 4.45 12.88
N THR A 160 -8.80 3.57 12.00
CA THR A 160 -9.10 2.14 12.06
C THR A 160 -7.99 1.29 12.67
N ALA A 161 -6.72 1.72 12.54
CA ALA A 161 -5.59 0.99 13.06
C ALA A 161 -5.64 0.73 14.58
N PRO A 162 -5.96 1.72 15.45
CA PRO A 162 -6.05 1.47 16.89
C PRO A 162 -7.13 0.43 17.25
N VAL A 163 -8.26 0.47 16.53
CA VAL A 163 -9.34 -0.52 16.71
C VAL A 163 -8.88 -1.91 16.32
N PHE A 164 -8.19 -2.04 15.19
CA PHE A 164 -7.60 -3.31 14.74
C PHE A 164 -6.63 -3.88 15.79
N TRP A 165 -5.68 -3.08 16.29
CA TRP A 165 -4.72 -3.53 17.29
C TRP A 165 -5.38 -3.88 18.62
N GLY A 166 -6.44 -3.13 19.01
CA GLY A 166 -7.25 -3.44 20.17
C GLY A 166 -7.99 -4.78 20.02
N MET A 167 -8.64 -5.02 18.88
CA MET A 167 -9.32 -6.27 18.59
C MET A 167 -8.36 -7.46 18.55
N LEU A 168 -7.17 -7.26 17.99
CA LEU A 168 -6.13 -8.27 17.95
C LEU A 168 -5.64 -8.66 19.35
N GLY A 169 -5.47 -7.68 20.24
CA GLY A 169 -5.08 -7.94 21.63
C GLY A 169 -6.16 -8.59 22.48
N LEU A 170 -7.44 -8.31 22.20
CA LEU A 170 -8.58 -8.89 22.92
C LEU A 170 -9.02 -10.26 22.38
N GLY A 171 -8.64 -10.59 21.14
CA GLY A 171 -9.08 -11.81 20.44
C GLY A 171 -8.21 -13.04 20.69
N LEU A 172 -7.23 -12.97 21.58
CA LEU A 172 -6.43 -14.08 22.11
C LEU A 172 -6.88 -14.37 23.54
#